data_90e70157781865efe267dc915d6ea869
#
_entry.id   90e70157781865efe267dc915d6ea869
#
_cell.length_a   1.000
_cell.length_b   1.000
_cell.length_c   1.000
_cell.angle_alpha   90.00
_cell.angle_beta   90.00
_cell.angle_gamma   90.00
#
_symmetry.space_group_name_H-M   'P 1'
#
loop_
_entity.id
_entity.type
_entity.pdbx_description
1 polymer ?
#
loop_
_entity_poly.entity_id
_entity_poly.type
_entity_poly.pdbx_seq_one_letter_code
_entity_poly.pdbx_strand_id
1 'polypeptide(L)'
;MRVPHAASEITEAVDGDLFLTVLDEALGALEDAGIAYVLIGGIGSAVFGRDRGTRDIDLFVRPEAARKVLTVLDERGFETEEFAEHWLFKARKHGVLVDVIFRSTRDILLGEEMLERSRMMPFRDRMLRVAPPEDLVVMKACAASEDTPRYWYDATAIVAQTELDWDYLVARARQHGPRRLLSLLLFASSIDIVVPSEPIETLYEAIRGGGRP
;
A
#
# COMPACT_ATOMS: atom_id res chain seq x y z
N MET A 1 -13.47 -11.27 29.61
CA MET A 1 -12.87 -12.47 29.02
C MET A 1 -11.67 -11.99 28.22
N ARG A 2 -10.43 -12.16 28.72
CA ARG A 2 -9.20 -11.70 28.08
C ARG A 2 -8.86 -12.67 26.96
N VAL A 3 -8.76 -12.16 25.72
CA VAL A 3 -8.18 -12.90 24.59
C VAL A 3 -6.67 -13.01 24.85
N PRO A 4 -6.04 -14.18 24.76
CA PRO A 4 -4.60 -14.31 24.99
C PRO A 4 -3.86 -13.61 23.83
N HIS A 5 -2.93 -12.72 24.18
CA HIS A 5 -1.91 -12.22 23.29
C HIS A 5 -1.09 -13.42 22.80
N ALA A 6 -1.17 -13.70 21.51
CA ALA A 6 -0.23 -14.59 20.86
C ALA A 6 1.16 -13.97 21.01
N ALA A 7 2.07 -14.75 21.59
CA ALA A 7 3.46 -14.38 21.76
C ALA A 7 4.05 -13.96 20.42
N SER A 8 4.74 -12.82 20.42
CA SER A 8 5.57 -12.39 19.32
C SER A 8 6.61 -13.48 19.04
N GLU A 9 6.42 -14.25 17.98
CA GLU A 9 7.50 -15.01 17.40
C GLU A 9 8.64 -14.04 17.09
N ILE A 10 9.79 -14.27 17.69
CA ILE A 10 11.05 -13.58 17.36
C ILE A 10 11.37 -14.04 15.93
N THR A 11 10.90 -13.29 14.96
CA THR A 11 11.21 -13.54 13.55
C THR A 11 12.66 -13.12 13.35
N GLU A 12 13.53 -14.07 13.09
CA GLU A 12 14.91 -13.80 12.65
C GLU A 12 14.90 -12.76 11.54
N ALA A 13 15.87 -11.87 11.55
CA ALA A 13 15.99 -10.83 10.51
C ALA A 13 16.18 -11.53 9.16
N VAL A 14 15.23 -11.37 8.26
CA VAL A 14 15.34 -11.88 6.89
C VAL A 14 16.55 -11.23 6.24
N ASP A 15 17.45 -12.06 5.68
CA ASP A 15 18.60 -11.58 4.92
C ASP A 15 18.14 -10.69 3.77
N GLY A 16 18.78 -9.52 3.63
CA GLY A 16 18.40 -8.53 2.62
C GLY A 16 18.51 -9.06 1.19
N ASP A 17 19.50 -9.92 0.91
CA ASP A 17 19.69 -10.52 -0.41
C ASP A 17 18.63 -11.60 -0.69
N LEU A 18 18.23 -12.35 0.35
CA LEU A 18 17.16 -13.32 0.25
C LEU A 18 15.80 -12.66 0.00
N PHE A 19 15.54 -11.54 0.68
CA PHE A 19 14.33 -10.74 0.42
C PHE A 19 14.24 -10.31 -1.05
N LEU A 20 15.35 -9.80 -1.62
CA LEU A 20 15.40 -9.36 -3.01
C LEU A 20 15.23 -10.53 -3.99
N THR A 21 15.82 -11.69 -3.69
CA THR A 21 15.63 -12.91 -4.49
C THR A 21 14.17 -13.33 -4.54
N VAL A 22 13.49 -13.37 -3.39
CA VAL A 22 12.07 -13.73 -3.33
C VAL A 22 11.20 -12.67 -4.02
N LEU A 23 11.54 -11.40 -3.89
CA LEU A 23 10.87 -10.31 -4.61
C LEU A 23 10.96 -10.52 -6.14
N ASP A 24 12.18 -10.75 -6.66
CA ASP A 24 12.40 -10.97 -8.10
C ASP A 24 11.63 -12.19 -8.61
N GLU A 25 11.64 -13.28 -7.86
CA GLU A 25 10.90 -14.50 -8.22
C GLU A 25 9.38 -14.28 -8.22
N ALA A 26 8.85 -13.54 -7.23
CA ALA A 26 7.43 -13.23 -7.16
C ALA A 26 7.00 -12.32 -8.33
N LEU A 27 7.75 -11.24 -8.58
CA LEU A 27 7.44 -10.33 -9.69
C LEU A 27 7.57 -11.02 -11.05
N GLY A 28 8.64 -11.80 -11.27
CA GLY A 28 8.83 -12.56 -12.50
C GLY A 28 7.70 -13.55 -12.77
N ALA A 29 7.15 -14.21 -11.72
CA ALA A 29 6.00 -15.09 -11.88
C ALA A 29 4.75 -14.36 -12.39
N LEU A 30 4.48 -13.15 -11.90
CA LEU A 30 3.35 -12.34 -12.35
C LEU A 30 3.57 -11.81 -13.76
N GLU A 31 4.78 -11.35 -14.09
CA GLU A 31 5.15 -10.82 -15.39
C GLU A 31 5.05 -11.90 -16.48
N ASP A 32 5.59 -13.09 -16.25
CA ASP A 32 5.52 -14.23 -17.16
C ASP A 32 4.06 -14.68 -17.42
N ALA A 33 3.18 -14.52 -16.43
CA ALA A 33 1.76 -14.84 -16.53
C ALA A 33 0.90 -13.69 -17.11
N GLY A 34 1.51 -12.53 -17.39
CA GLY A 34 0.81 -11.33 -17.86
C GLY A 34 -0.18 -10.75 -16.84
N ILE A 35 0.12 -10.87 -15.53
CA ILE A 35 -0.74 -10.37 -14.47
C ILE A 35 -0.31 -8.94 -14.11
N ALA A 36 -1.23 -7.99 -14.26
CA ALA A 36 -0.99 -6.61 -13.86
C ALA A 36 -0.96 -6.47 -12.34
N TYR A 37 0.03 -5.76 -11.82
CA TYR A 37 0.22 -5.49 -10.40
C TYR A 37 0.85 -4.12 -10.17
N VAL A 38 0.77 -3.64 -8.93
CA VAL A 38 1.63 -2.58 -8.39
C VAL A 38 2.08 -2.97 -6.99
N LEU A 39 3.27 -2.54 -6.60
CA LEU A 39 3.75 -2.67 -5.22
C LEU A 39 3.18 -1.53 -4.37
N ILE A 40 2.79 -1.86 -3.14
CA ILE A 40 2.27 -0.92 -2.16
C ILE A 40 3.03 -1.05 -0.82
N GLY A 41 2.39 -0.80 0.29
CA GLY A 41 2.85 -1.12 1.64
C GLY A 41 4.20 -0.52 2.03
N GLY A 42 5.10 -1.38 2.50
CA GLY A 42 6.42 -0.99 3.00
C GLY A 42 7.36 -0.50 1.90
N ILE A 43 7.39 -1.17 0.75
CA ILE A 43 8.20 -0.75 -0.41
C ILE A 43 7.71 0.61 -0.93
N GLY A 44 6.40 0.80 -1.08
CA GLY A 44 5.83 2.08 -1.49
C GLY A 44 6.19 3.23 -0.53
N SER A 45 6.23 2.97 0.78
CA SER A 45 6.67 3.97 1.76
C SER A 45 8.14 4.30 1.63
N ALA A 46 8.98 3.29 1.38
CA ALA A 46 10.44 3.47 1.29
C ALA A 46 10.83 4.32 0.09
N VAL A 47 10.19 4.13 -1.06
CA VAL A 47 10.56 4.83 -2.31
C VAL A 47 10.03 6.25 -2.41
N PHE A 48 8.93 6.59 -1.72
CA PHE A 48 8.30 7.91 -1.81
C PHE A 48 8.44 8.76 -0.53
N GLY A 49 8.80 8.17 0.59
CA GLY A 49 8.79 8.89 1.83
C GLY A 49 9.77 8.32 2.84
N ARG A 50 9.32 7.37 3.65
CA ARG A 50 10.05 6.90 4.81
C ARG A 50 10.66 5.51 4.57
N ASP A 51 11.98 5.44 4.41
CA ASP A 51 12.70 4.17 4.46
C ASP A 51 12.84 3.71 5.93
N ARG A 52 11.94 2.81 6.32
CA ARG A 52 11.94 2.17 7.63
C ARG A 52 12.28 0.69 7.58
N GLY A 53 12.72 0.23 6.43
CA GLY A 53 12.84 -1.19 6.13
C GLY A 53 11.48 -1.87 5.99
N THR A 54 11.41 -2.88 5.15
CA THR A 54 10.24 -3.76 5.04
C THR A 54 10.70 -5.21 5.03
N ARG A 55 9.85 -6.10 5.53
CA ARG A 55 10.10 -7.56 5.54
C ARG A 55 9.08 -8.32 4.71
N ASP A 56 8.02 -7.63 4.32
CA ASP A 56 6.89 -8.16 3.56
C ASP A 56 6.86 -7.51 2.19
N ILE A 57 6.41 -8.26 1.20
CA ILE A 57 6.18 -7.82 -0.17
C ILE A 57 4.67 -7.67 -0.34
N ASP A 58 4.20 -6.43 -0.51
CA ASP A 58 2.79 -6.13 -0.66
C ASP A 58 2.45 -5.95 -2.15
N LEU A 59 1.93 -7.00 -2.80
CA LEU A 59 1.43 -6.99 -4.17
C LEU A 59 -0.02 -6.55 -4.20
N PHE A 60 -0.33 -5.48 -4.91
CA PHE A 60 -1.71 -5.06 -5.13
C PHE A 60 -2.15 -5.46 -6.54
N VAL A 61 -3.16 -6.30 -6.63
CA VAL A 61 -3.65 -6.91 -7.87
C VAL A 61 -5.15 -6.73 -8.01
N ARG A 62 -5.70 -6.97 -9.20
CA ARG A 62 -7.14 -6.98 -9.40
C ARG A 62 -7.78 -8.19 -8.71
N PRO A 63 -9.01 -8.07 -8.16
CA PRO A 63 -9.67 -9.18 -7.47
C PRO A 63 -9.78 -10.45 -8.30
N GLU A 64 -10.10 -10.32 -9.58
CA GLU A 64 -10.23 -11.45 -10.50
C GLU A 64 -8.89 -12.15 -10.79
N ALA A 65 -7.76 -11.48 -10.56
CA ALA A 65 -6.43 -12.06 -10.77
C ALA A 65 -5.88 -12.76 -9.51
N ALA A 66 -6.43 -12.50 -8.32
CA ALA A 66 -5.83 -12.91 -7.06
C ALA A 66 -5.56 -14.41 -6.95
N ARG A 67 -6.51 -15.27 -7.36
CA ARG A 67 -6.31 -16.73 -7.36
C ARG A 67 -5.28 -17.19 -8.39
N LYS A 68 -5.25 -16.53 -9.56
CA LYS A 68 -4.21 -16.83 -10.56
C LYS A 68 -2.83 -16.48 -10.04
N VAL A 69 -2.70 -15.41 -9.25
CA VAL A 69 -1.43 -15.04 -8.57
C VAL A 69 -0.99 -16.17 -7.65
N LEU A 70 -1.88 -16.72 -6.80
CA LEU A 70 -1.51 -17.86 -5.95
C LEU A 70 -1.02 -19.06 -6.77
N THR A 71 -1.71 -19.39 -7.84
CA THR A 71 -1.32 -20.50 -8.72
C THR A 71 0.08 -20.33 -9.29
N VAL A 72 0.40 -19.15 -9.84
CA VAL A 72 1.74 -18.93 -10.44
C VAL A 72 2.83 -18.81 -9.40
N LEU A 73 2.53 -18.37 -8.18
CA LEU A 73 3.47 -18.38 -7.07
C LEU A 73 3.72 -19.81 -6.56
N ASP A 74 2.68 -20.64 -6.44
CA ASP A 74 2.81 -22.05 -6.06
C ASP A 74 3.70 -22.82 -7.07
N GLU A 75 3.50 -22.61 -8.38
CA GLU A 75 4.35 -23.16 -9.44
C GLU A 75 5.82 -22.74 -9.33
N ARG A 76 6.12 -21.64 -8.64
CA ARG A 76 7.48 -21.15 -8.32
C ARG A 76 7.96 -21.60 -6.94
N GLY A 77 7.23 -22.50 -6.28
CA GLY A 77 7.59 -23.09 -4.98
C GLY A 77 7.35 -22.18 -3.78
N PHE A 78 6.40 -21.26 -3.89
CA PHE A 78 5.87 -20.55 -2.73
C PHE A 78 4.83 -21.40 -2.01
N GLU A 79 4.81 -21.37 -0.70
CA GLU A 79 3.69 -21.87 0.10
C GLU A 79 2.56 -20.83 0.04
N THR A 80 1.37 -21.22 -0.47
CA THR A 80 0.27 -20.29 -0.72
C THR A 80 -0.93 -20.56 0.18
N GLU A 81 -1.67 -19.50 0.54
CA GLU A 81 -2.82 -19.56 1.44
C GLU A 81 -3.88 -18.51 1.04
N GLU A 82 -5.14 -18.92 0.89
CA GLU A 82 -6.29 -18.01 0.83
C GLU A 82 -6.65 -17.54 2.25
N PHE A 83 -5.88 -16.59 2.82
CA PHE A 83 -5.93 -16.20 4.22
C PHE A 83 -7.21 -15.44 4.60
N ALA A 84 -7.57 -14.43 3.81
CA ALA A 84 -8.77 -13.61 4.04
C ALA A 84 -9.49 -13.40 2.70
N GLU A 85 -10.44 -14.28 2.40
CA GLU A 85 -11.08 -14.43 1.09
C GLU A 85 -11.66 -13.16 0.46
N HIS A 86 -11.82 -12.08 1.26
CA HIS A 86 -12.44 -10.85 0.80
C HIS A 86 -11.45 -9.77 0.39
N TRP A 87 -10.14 -9.89 0.75
CA TRP A 87 -9.20 -8.81 0.50
C TRP A 87 -7.71 -9.20 0.40
N LEU A 88 -7.29 -10.37 0.95
CA LEU A 88 -5.88 -10.74 1.10
C LEU A 88 -5.67 -12.25 0.97
N PHE A 89 -4.77 -12.65 0.10
CA PHE A 89 -4.14 -13.96 0.12
C PHE A 89 -2.67 -13.83 0.51
N LYS A 90 -2.05 -14.94 0.91
CA LYS A 90 -0.67 -14.97 1.34
C LYS A 90 0.14 -15.99 0.56
N ALA A 91 1.39 -15.66 0.32
CA ALA A 91 2.39 -16.62 -0.14
C ALA A 91 3.66 -16.44 0.70
N ARG A 92 4.43 -17.51 0.85
CA ARG A 92 5.67 -17.49 1.63
C ARG A 92 6.74 -18.29 0.94
N LYS A 93 7.95 -17.76 0.92
CA LYS A 93 9.13 -18.49 0.43
C LYS A 93 10.36 -18.05 1.24
N HIS A 94 11.15 -19.00 1.73
CA HIS A 94 12.35 -18.73 2.52
C HIS A 94 12.14 -17.78 3.70
N GLY A 95 10.96 -17.82 4.34
CA GLY A 95 10.61 -16.94 5.45
C GLY A 95 10.17 -15.53 5.04
N VAL A 96 10.25 -15.15 3.77
CA VAL A 96 9.70 -13.89 3.25
C VAL A 96 8.22 -14.05 2.97
N LEU A 97 7.42 -13.11 3.49
CA LEU A 97 5.97 -13.04 3.26
C LEU A 97 5.67 -12.21 2.01
N VAL A 98 4.78 -12.72 1.18
CA VAL A 98 4.19 -12.01 0.04
C VAL A 98 2.69 -11.88 0.29
N ASP A 99 2.23 -10.68 0.55
CA ASP A 99 0.81 -10.37 0.70
C ASP A 99 0.22 -10.03 -0.67
N VAL A 100 -0.71 -10.86 -1.13
CA VAL A 100 -1.46 -10.66 -2.38
C VAL A 100 -2.75 -9.95 -2.03
N ILE A 101 -2.72 -8.63 -2.06
CA ILE A 101 -3.82 -7.75 -1.67
C ILE A 101 -4.63 -7.45 -2.94
N PHE A 102 -5.94 -7.65 -2.90
CA PHE A 102 -6.82 -7.39 -4.04
C PHE A 102 -7.99 -6.46 -3.68
N ARG A 103 -8.06 -6.03 -2.42
CA ARG A 103 -8.97 -5.00 -1.94
C ARG A 103 -8.35 -4.33 -0.73
N SER A 104 -8.18 -3.03 -0.75
CA SER A 104 -7.73 -2.27 0.40
C SER A 104 -8.90 -1.67 1.17
N THR A 105 -8.62 -1.09 2.33
CA THR A 105 -9.62 -0.40 3.18
C THR A 105 -10.44 0.59 2.37
N ARG A 106 -11.75 0.66 2.64
CA ARG A 106 -12.71 1.52 1.92
C ARG A 106 -12.92 1.12 0.46
N ASP A 107 -12.83 -0.18 0.17
CA ASP A 107 -13.05 -0.74 -1.16
C ASP A 107 -12.17 -0.14 -2.27
N ILE A 108 -10.93 0.21 -1.92
CA ILE A 108 -9.95 0.62 -2.93
C ILE A 108 -9.52 -0.64 -3.69
N LEU A 109 -9.69 -0.61 -5.01
CA LEU A 109 -9.31 -1.66 -5.94
C LEU A 109 -8.25 -1.15 -6.91
N LEU A 110 -7.48 -2.08 -7.49
CA LEU A 110 -6.54 -1.77 -8.56
C LEU A 110 -7.32 -1.51 -9.87
N GLY A 111 -7.52 -0.24 -10.19
CA GLY A 111 -8.16 0.22 -11.43
C GLY A 111 -7.14 0.60 -12.51
N GLU A 112 -7.63 0.88 -13.73
CA GLU A 112 -6.79 1.31 -14.86
C GLU A 112 -6.02 2.58 -14.53
N GLU A 113 -6.67 3.59 -13.98
CA GLU A 113 -6.02 4.87 -13.68
C GLU A 113 -4.84 4.71 -12.70
N MET A 114 -4.96 3.84 -11.68
CA MET A 114 -3.85 3.53 -10.76
C MET A 114 -2.70 2.82 -11.50
N LEU A 115 -3.02 1.91 -12.43
CA LEU A 115 -2.00 1.23 -13.24
C LEU A 115 -1.28 2.19 -14.19
N GLU A 116 -2.01 3.04 -14.89
CA GLU A 116 -1.46 4.05 -15.82
C GLU A 116 -0.57 5.07 -15.10
N ARG A 117 -0.98 5.49 -13.89
CA ARG A 117 -0.22 6.43 -13.05
C ARG A 117 0.87 5.76 -12.21
N SER A 118 0.96 4.42 -12.22
CA SER A 118 2.02 3.71 -11.50
C SER A 118 3.40 4.14 -11.97
N ARG A 119 4.37 4.18 -11.05
CA ARG A 119 5.71 4.67 -11.34
C ARG A 119 6.73 3.55 -11.24
N MET A 120 7.71 3.55 -12.17
CA MET A 120 8.91 2.74 -12.03
C MET A 120 9.87 3.47 -11.09
N MET A 121 10.09 2.91 -9.90
CA MET A 121 10.86 3.55 -8.84
C MET A 121 12.09 2.72 -8.48
N PRO A 122 13.23 3.36 -8.21
CA PRO A 122 14.42 2.65 -7.75
C PRO A 122 14.19 2.14 -6.32
N PHE A 123 14.47 0.87 -6.11
CA PHE A 123 14.50 0.24 -4.79
C PHE A 123 15.73 -0.64 -4.72
N ARG A 124 16.73 -0.21 -3.95
CA ARG A 124 18.09 -0.77 -3.98
C ARG A 124 18.64 -0.76 -5.42
N ASP A 125 19.01 -1.90 -5.97
CA ASP A 125 19.57 -2.08 -7.33
C ASP A 125 18.52 -2.48 -8.38
N ARG A 126 17.23 -2.34 -8.08
CA ARG A 126 16.09 -2.72 -8.93
C ARG A 126 15.21 -1.54 -9.27
N MET A 127 14.50 -1.67 -10.39
CA MET A 127 13.39 -0.77 -10.76
C MET A 127 12.07 -1.50 -10.55
N LEU A 128 11.22 -0.99 -9.66
CA LEU A 128 9.98 -1.63 -9.25
C LEU A 128 8.76 -0.79 -9.66
N ARG A 129 7.71 -1.45 -10.13
CA ARG A 129 6.43 -0.80 -10.41
C ARG A 129 5.67 -0.59 -9.10
N VAL A 130 5.53 0.67 -8.71
CA VAL A 130 4.92 1.07 -7.45
C VAL A 130 3.65 1.88 -7.72
N ALA A 131 2.64 1.71 -6.88
CA ALA A 131 1.41 2.50 -6.95
C ALA A 131 1.71 4.01 -6.88
N PRO A 132 0.86 4.88 -7.47
CA PRO A 132 1.03 6.32 -7.36
C PRO A 132 1.14 6.76 -5.90
N PRO A 133 1.99 7.74 -5.57
CA PRO A 133 2.13 8.21 -4.20
C PRO A 133 0.81 8.73 -3.62
N GLU A 134 -0.06 9.29 -4.44
CA GLU A 134 -1.39 9.79 -4.07
C GLU A 134 -2.29 8.64 -3.58
N ASP A 135 -2.31 7.53 -4.31
CA ASP A 135 -3.06 6.32 -3.89
C ASP A 135 -2.49 5.75 -2.59
N LEU A 136 -1.16 5.68 -2.45
CA LEU A 136 -0.52 5.23 -1.21
C LEU A 136 -0.90 6.11 -0.02
N VAL A 137 -0.94 7.44 -0.19
CA VAL A 137 -1.37 8.38 0.85
C VAL A 137 -2.82 8.08 1.27
N VAL A 138 -3.74 7.94 0.30
CA VAL A 138 -5.16 7.65 0.59
C VAL A 138 -5.31 6.29 1.27
N MET A 139 -4.68 5.23 0.73
CA MET A 139 -4.73 3.88 1.29
C MET A 139 -4.24 3.85 2.74
N LYS A 140 -3.08 4.47 3.01
CA LYS A 140 -2.49 4.53 4.36
C LYS A 140 -3.31 5.38 5.31
N ALA A 141 -3.80 6.55 4.88
CA ALA A 141 -4.66 7.39 5.71
C ALA A 141 -5.96 6.66 6.09
N CYS A 142 -6.55 5.89 5.17
CA CYS A 142 -7.75 5.12 5.43
C CYS A 142 -7.51 3.90 6.32
N ALA A 143 -6.35 3.24 6.20
CA ALA A 143 -6.00 2.05 6.97
C ALA A 143 -5.41 2.35 8.36
N ALA A 144 -4.97 3.59 8.61
CA ALA A 144 -4.41 3.98 9.89
C ALA A 144 -5.43 3.84 11.04
N SER A 145 -5.01 3.20 12.12
CA SER A 145 -5.78 2.99 13.35
C SER A 145 -4.86 3.08 14.57
N GLU A 146 -5.40 2.92 15.77
CA GLU A 146 -4.61 2.84 17.00
C GLU A 146 -3.62 1.67 16.96
N ASP A 147 -4.01 0.54 16.34
CA ASP A 147 -3.15 -0.64 16.20
C ASP A 147 -2.10 -0.49 15.09
N THR A 148 -2.34 0.41 14.14
CA THR A 148 -1.47 0.62 12.97
C THR A 148 -1.07 2.09 12.78
N PRO A 149 -0.57 2.78 13.83
CA PRO A 149 -0.25 4.22 13.76
C PRO A 149 0.86 4.52 12.74
N ARG A 150 1.70 3.54 12.43
CA ARG A 150 2.76 3.67 11.42
C ARG A 150 2.26 4.12 10.05
N TYR A 151 1.04 3.73 9.66
CA TYR A 151 0.49 4.11 8.36
C TYR A 151 0.25 5.61 8.24
N TRP A 152 -0.14 6.25 9.34
CA TRP A 152 -0.30 7.70 9.40
C TRP A 152 1.01 8.43 9.16
N TYR A 153 2.08 7.97 9.83
CA TYR A 153 3.41 8.56 9.66
C TYR A 153 4.02 8.28 8.29
N ASP A 154 3.77 7.09 7.72
CA ASP A 154 4.18 6.77 6.35
C ASP A 154 3.49 7.69 5.33
N ALA A 155 2.16 7.88 5.45
CA ALA A 155 1.40 8.79 4.60
C ALA A 155 1.89 10.24 4.72
N THR A 156 2.12 10.70 5.96
CA THR A 156 2.67 12.04 6.22
C THR A 156 4.05 12.22 5.59
N ALA A 157 4.91 11.21 5.64
CA ALA A 157 6.24 11.27 5.03
C ALA A 157 6.18 11.34 3.50
N ILE A 158 5.25 10.62 2.86
CA ILE A 158 5.03 10.72 1.40
C ILE A 158 4.60 12.15 1.04
N VAL A 159 3.65 12.74 1.79
CA VAL A 159 3.22 14.14 1.57
C VAL A 159 4.39 15.12 1.72
N ALA A 160 5.32 14.85 2.65
CA ALA A 160 6.45 15.75 2.93
C ALA A 160 7.57 15.67 1.88
N GLN A 161 7.77 14.51 1.24
CA GLN A 161 8.99 14.22 0.48
C GLN A 161 8.74 13.99 -1.01
N THR A 162 7.47 13.92 -1.44
CA THR A 162 7.12 13.60 -2.83
C THR A 162 6.28 14.71 -3.42
N GLU A 163 6.58 15.10 -4.67
CA GLU A 163 5.70 15.95 -5.44
C GLU A 163 4.44 15.18 -5.81
N LEU A 164 3.28 15.68 -5.39
CA LEU A 164 1.97 15.08 -5.55
C LEU A 164 1.13 15.81 -6.60
N ASP A 165 0.36 15.05 -7.37
CA ASP A 165 -0.78 15.55 -8.12
C ASP A 165 -1.95 15.75 -7.14
N TRP A 166 -2.10 17.00 -6.66
CA TRP A 166 -3.09 17.34 -5.64
C TRP A 166 -4.53 17.13 -6.11
N ASP A 167 -4.81 17.36 -7.39
CA ASP A 167 -6.14 17.16 -7.96
C ASP A 167 -6.49 15.67 -7.96
N TYR A 168 -5.56 14.83 -8.37
CA TYR A 168 -5.73 13.39 -8.32
C TYR A 168 -5.87 12.87 -6.87
N LEU A 169 -5.03 13.35 -5.97
CA LEU A 169 -5.10 12.98 -4.54
C LEU A 169 -6.48 13.32 -3.95
N VAL A 170 -6.99 14.52 -4.21
CA VAL A 170 -8.31 14.95 -3.74
C VAL A 170 -9.42 14.12 -4.38
N ALA A 171 -9.34 13.85 -5.69
CA ALA A 171 -10.32 13.02 -6.40
C ALA A 171 -10.39 11.61 -5.79
N ARG A 172 -9.25 10.97 -5.54
CA ARG A 172 -9.17 9.66 -4.89
C ARG A 172 -9.72 9.68 -3.46
N ALA A 173 -9.35 10.70 -2.69
CA ALA A 173 -9.83 10.84 -1.32
C ALA A 173 -11.35 11.05 -1.23
N ARG A 174 -11.95 11.81 -2.15
CA ARG A 174 -13.41 12.02 -2.20
C ARG A 174 -14.17 10.71 -2.39
N GLN A 175 -13.60 9.76 -3.12
CA GLN A 175 -14.20 8.45 -3.34
C GLN A 175 -14.09 7.54 -2.11
N HIS A 176 -12.97 7.59 -1.39
CA HIS A 176 -12.64 6.56 -0.40
C HIS A 176 -12.58 7.06 1.05
N GLY A 177 -12.16 8.29 1.30
CA GLY A 177 -11.99 8.76 2.68
C GLY A 177 -11.67 10.24 2.82
N PRO A 178 -12.57 11.17 2.42
CA PRO A 178 -12.26 12.60 2.44
C PRO A 178 -11.93 13.13 3.84
N ARG A 179 -12.62 12.62 4.88
CA ARG A 179 -12.35 13.01 6.28
C ARG A 179 -10.97 12.56 6.74
N ARG A 180 -10.54 11.37 6.31
CA ARG A 180 -9.22 10.83 6.67
C ARG A 180 -8.12 11.65 6.03
N LEU A 181 -8.23 11.94 4.73
CA LEU A 181 -7.24 12.76 4.06
C LEU A 181 -7.21 14.18 4.61
N LEU A 182 -8.37 14.82 4.80
CA LEU A 182 -8.41 16.16 5.41
C LEU A 182 -7.69 16.20 6.76
N SER A 183 -7.93 15.21 7.62
CA SER A 183 -7.27 15.11 8.93
C SER A 183 -5.74 14.94 8.78
N LEU A 184 -5.30 14.15 7.80
CA LEU A 184 -3.87 13.95 7.50
C LEU A 184 -3.21 15.25 7.02
N LEU A 185 -3.84 15.98 6.09
CA LEU A 185 -3.29 17.22 5.55
C LEU A 185 -3.22 18.33 6.61
N LEU A 186 -4.25 18.44 7.46
CA LEU A 186 -4.24 19.36 8.59
C LEU A 186 -3.14 18.99 9.61
N PHE A 187 -2.96 17.71 9.90
CA PHE A 187 -1.87 17.25 10.75
C PHE A 187 -0.50 17.56 10.12
N ALA A 188 -0.30 17.26 8.83
CA ALA A 188 0.93 17.57 8.12
C ALA A 188 1.25 19.06 8.18
N SER A 189 0.27 19.93 7.91
CA SER A 189 0.42 21.38 8.02
C SER A 189 0.75 21.83 9.44
N SER A 190 0.21 21.19 10.47
CA SER A 190 0.45 21.53 11.89
C SER A 190 1.87 21.23 12.38
N ILE A 191 2.62 20.45 11.61
CA ILE A 191 4.04 20.11 11.87
C ILE A 191 4.96 20.66 10.77
N ASP A 192 4.56 21.80 10.19
CA ASP A 192 5.34 22.60 9.23
C ASP A 192 5.64 21.90 7.88
N ILE A 193 4.88 20.84 7.50
CA ILE A 193 4.91 20.29 6.16
C ILE A 193 4.09 21.20 5.25
N VAL A 194 4.66 21.57 4.10
CA VAL A 194 4.01 22.45 3.14
C VAL A 194 2.87 21.69 2.45
N VAL A 195 1.63 22.12 2.72
CA VAL A 195 0.42 21.62 2.08
C VAL A 195 -0.32 22.81 1.48
N PRO A 196 -0.68 22.79 0.17
CA PRO A 196 -1.49 23.85 -0.43
C PRO A 196 -2.85 23.99 0.28
N SER A 197 -3.40 25.22 0.34
CA SER A 197 -4.70 25.47 0.97
C SER A 197 -5.87 24.88 0.18
N GLU A 198 -5.79 24.90 -1.16
CA GLU A 198 -6.87 24.47 -2.06
C GLU A 198 -7.33 23.01 -1.84
N PRO A 199 -6.45 21.99 -1.74
CA PRO A 199 -6.84 20.63 -1.37
C PRO A 199 -7.59 20.53 -0.04
N ILE A 200 -7.17 21.30 0.96
CA ILE A 200 -7.81 21.34 2.28
C ILE A 200 -9.22 21.93 2.16
N GLU A 201 -9.38 23.06 1.48
CA GLU A 201 -10.65 23.73 1.25
C GLU A 201 -11.61 22.83 0.48
N THR A 202 -11.14 22.22 -0.62
CA THR A 202 -11.94 21.31 -1.47
C THR A 202 -12.45 20.10 -0.68
N LEU A 203 -11.61 19.48 0.15
CA LEU A 203 -12.00 18.36 0.99
C LEU A 203 -12.99 18.78 2.09
N TYR A 204 -12.77 19.95 2.69
CA TYR A 204 -13.67 20.49 3.70
C TYR A 204 -15.07 20.75 3.13
N GLU A 205 -15.16 21.38 1.96
CA GLU A 205 -16.42 21.63 1.25
C GLU A 205 -17.13 20.32 0.87
N ALA A 206 -16.39 19.33 0.33
CA ALA A 206 -16.93 18.02 0.01
C ALA A 206 -17.54 17.31 1.23
N ILE A 207 -16.95 17.47 2.42
CA ILE A 207 -17.46 16.91 3.67
C ILE A 207 -18.69 17.65 4.16
N ARG A 208 -18.74 18.98 3.99
CA ARG A 208 -19.91 19.81 4.39
C ARG A 208 -21.10 19.59 3.47
N GLY A 209 -20.88 19.50 2.16
CA GLY A 209 -21.92 19.32 1.15
C GLY A 209 -22.50 17.90 1.08
N GLY A 210 -21.73 16.90 1.46
CA GLY A 210 -22.17 15.52 1.60
C GLY A 210 -22.86 15.36 2.94
N GLY A 211 -24.20 15.33 2.96
CA GLY A 211 -24.99 14.99 4.13
C GLY A 211 -24.45 13.72 4.81
N ARG A 212 -24.65 13.59 6.13
CA ARG A 212 -24.22 12.43 6.95
C ARG A 212 -24.51 11.10 6.24
N PRO A 213 -23.60 10.14 6.36
CA PRO A 213 -23.87 8.76 5.95
C PRO A 213 -25.07 8.19 6.71
#